data_d2aad7c05d228baacef362cee1fcfe87
#
_entry.id   d2aad7c05d228baacef362cee1fcfe87
#
_cell.length_a   1.000
_cell.length_b   1.000
_cell.length_c   1.000
_cell.angle_alpha   90.00
_cell.angle_beta   90.00
_cell.angle_gamma   90.00
#
_symmetry.space_group_name_H-M   'P 1'
#
loop_
_entity.id
_entity.type
_entity.pdbx_description
1 polymer ?
#
loop_
_entity_poly.entity_id
_entity_poly.type
_entity_poly.pdbx_seq_one_letter_code
_entity_poly.pdbx_strand_id
1 'polypeptide(L)'
;MSKIFDAMSKAIMKQRRKMLARSIFDRHDGVVQRGPYAGMKLGDRSNISQGPLGLKILGLYESLVVEKIQSIKMFDDFINFGAADGYMALGPLFSASCKRAICFEMTEEGREAVKRNAKINSVLDALVVKEKVDQNVISSLAELKINPSMSVVLCDIEGAEFDVLTKEVFTFLHGSTIIVELHDKLINNGHGLREKLIKNIPSDAKIQIISQKRAPSFEGISDLEELNDSDRALVMSEGRKFFGEWLVVEY
;
A
#
# COMPACT_ATOMS: atom_id res chain seq x y z
N MET A 1 2.80 35.55 -11.58
CA MET A 1 3.53 35.41 -10.29
C MET A 1 2.99 34.28 -9.41
N SER A 2 1.69 34.08 -9.26
CA SER A 2 1.09 33.06 -8.36
C SER A 2 1.49 31.62 -8.72
N LYS A 3 1.42 31.18 -9.98
CA LYS A 3 1.75 29.79 -10.39
C LYS A 3 3.20 29.38 -10.13
N ILE A 4 4.16 30.30 -10.30
CA ILE A 4 5.58 30.05 -10.03
C ILE A 4 5.79 29.93 -8.52
N PHE A 5 5.22 30.83 -7.75
CA PHE A 5 5.29 30.77 -6.29
C PHE A 5 4.68 29.48 -5.74
N ASP A 6 3.51 29.06 -6.25
CA ASP A 6 2.87 27.80 -5.85
C ASP A 6 3.74 26.57 -6.19
N ALA A 7 4.37 26.57 -7.36
CA ALA A 7 5.27 25.49 -7.76
C ALA A 7 6.51 25.41 -6.86
N MET A 8 7.12 26.57 -6.55
CA MET A 8 8.27 26.65 -5.65
C MET A 8 7.90 26.21 -4.23
N SER A 9 6.77 26.67 -3.71
CA SER A 9 6.30 26.28 -2.38
C SER A 9 6.07 24.76 -2.28
N LYS A 10 5.43 24.17 -3.29
CA LYS A 10 5.25 22.70 -3.36
C LYS A 10 6.58 21.95 -3.40
N ALA A 11 7.55 22.44 -4.17
CA ALA A 11 8.89 21.82 -4.25
C ALA A 11 9.61 21.87 -2.90
N ILE A 12 9.58 23.02 -2.21
CA ILE A 12 10.19 23.20 -0.90
C ILE A 12 9.52 22.27 0.13
N MET A 13 8.19 22.25 0.19
CA MET A 13 7.45 21.36 1.10
C MET A 13 7.75 19.89 0.84
N LYS A 14 7.82 19.47 -0.44
CA LYS A 14 8.20 18.11 -0.82
C LYS A 14 9.61 17.77 -0.35
N GLN A 15 10.56 18.68 -0.52
CA GLN A 15 11.94 18.48 -0.07
C GLN A 15 12.02 18.42 1.46
N ARG A 16 11.33 19.31 2.18
CA ARG A 16 11.29 19.31 3.65
C ARG A 16 10.71 18.00 4.18
N ARG A 17 9.60 17.53 3.61
CA ARG A 17 9.00 16.23 3.98
C ARG A 17 9.99 15.09 3.80
N LYS A 18 10.72 15.04 2.68
CA LYS A 18 11.76 14.01 2.45
C LYS A 18 12.87 14.06 3.50
N MET A 19 13.31 15.25 3.90
CA MET A 19 14.35 15.40 4.93
C MET A 19 13.86 14.90 6.28
N LEU A 20 12.63 15.24 6.67
CA LEU A 20 12.02 14.78 7.93
C LEU A 20 11.84 13.25 7.92
N ALA A 21 11.32 12.69 6.83
CA ALA A 21 11.14 11.26 6.68
C ALA A 21 12.47 10.49 6.76
N ARG A 22 13.54 11.04 6.19
CA ARG A 22 14.90 10.48 6.30
C ARG A 22 15.44 10.56 7.72
N SER A 23 15.24 11.68 8.40
CA SER A 23 15.66 11.83 9.81
C SER A 23 15.00 10.80 10.71
N ILE A 24 13.69 10.56 10.52
CA ILE A 24 12.96 9.51 11.24
C ILE A 24 13.52 8.13 10.90
N PHE A 25 13.73 7.85 9.62
CA PHE A 25 14.32 6.57 9.17
C PHE A 25 15.69 6.32 9.80
N ASP A 26 16.57 7.32 9.79
CA ASP A 26 17.93 7.21 10.32
C ASP A 26 17.93 7.04 11.85
N ARG A 27 17.05 7.74 12.56
CA ARG A 27 16.89 7.62 14.01
C ARG A 27 16.51 6.20 14.44
N HIS A 28 15.71 5.52 13.65
CA HIS A 28 15.19 4.19 13.95
C HIS A 28 15.87 3.06 13.14
N ASP A 29 16.97 3.34 12.44
CA ASP A 29 17.68 2.38 11.59
C ASP A 29 16.74 1.61 10.63
N GLY A 30 15.71 2.29 10.11
CA GLY A 30 14.72 1.74 9.22
C GLY A 30 13.71 0.77 9.85
N VAL A 31 13.69 0.62 11.17
CA VAL A 31 12.79 -0.28 11.89
C VAL A 31 11.43 0.37 12.12
N VAL A 32 10.36 -0.31 11.75
CA VAL A 32 8.97 0.11 12.02
C VAL A 32 8.71 0.08 13.52
N GLN A 33 8.23 1.20 14.08
CA GLN A 33 8.17 1.40 15.52
C GLN A 33 6.87 0.92 16.15
N ARG A 34 5.76 0.95 15.42
CA ARG A 34 4.42 0.71 15.98
C ARG A 34 3.53 -0.07 15.02
N GLY A 35 2.37 -0.48 15.54
CA GLY A 35 1.34 -1.16 14.80
C GLY A 35 1.67 -2.64 14.51
N PRO A 36 0.89 -3.29 13.68
CA PRO A 36 1.03 -4.73 13.40
C PRO A 36 2.38 -5.13 12.78
N TYR A 37 3.07 -4.19 12.13
CA TYR A 37 4.35 -4.44 11.47
C TYR A 37 5.55 -3.93 12.30
N ALA A 38 5.34 -3.63 13.58
CA ALA A 38 6.42 -3.19 14.48
C ALA A 38 7.57 -4.21 14.50
N GLY A 39 8.80 -3.72 14.40
CA GLY A 39 10.02 -4.56 14.28
C GLY A 39 10.42 -4.90 12.85
N MET A 40 9.55 -4.78 11.86
CA MET A 40 9.91 -4.95 10.45
C MET A 40 10.91 -3.89 10.03
N LYS A 41 11.96 -4.28 9.29
CA LYS A 41 13.00 -3.36 8.84
C LYS A 41 12.88 -3.04 7.36
N LEU A 42 12.95 -1.77 7.01
CA LEU A 42 13.09 -1.28 5.64
C LEU A 42 14.57 -0.96 5.39
N GLY A 43 15.18 -1.67 4.45
CA GLY A 43 16.64 -1.69 4.29
C GLY A 43 17.21 -0.60 3.42
N ASP A 44 16.41 0.18 2.73
CA ASP A 44 16.94 1.13 1.76
C ASP A 44 16.19 2.47 1.77
N ARG A 45 16.98 3.53 1.62
CA ARG A 45 16.53 4.89 1.33
C ARG A 45 16.16 5.06 -0.13
N SER A 46 15.76 3.98 -0.85
CA SER A 46 15.48 4.05 -2.28
C SER A 46 14.49 5.17 -2.61
N ASN A 47 14.53 5.68 -3.82
CA ASN A 47 13.65 6.74 -4.28
C ASN A 47 12.16 6.35 -4.30
N ILE A 48 11.87 5.04 -4.21
CA ILE A 48 10.56 4.38 -4.33
C ILE A 48 9.76 4.77 -3.12
N SER A 49 9.49 5.45 -2.44
CA SER A 49 8.62 5.70 -1.27
C SER A 49 9.13 6.80 -0.33
N GLN A 50 9.94 7.70 -0.84
CA GLN A 50 10.50 8.75 0.00
C GLN A 50 9.43 9.67 0.64
N GLY A 51 8.24 9.76 0.04
CA GLY A 51 7.13 10.58 0.58
C GLY A 51 6.59 10.03 1.90
N PRO A 52 6.08 8.80 1.93
CA PRO A 52 5.47 8.20 3.13
C PRO A 52 6.46 7.46 4.04
N LEU A 53 7.77 7.49 3.75
CA LEU A 53 8.77 6.73 4.51
C LEU A 53 8.69 6.98 6.03
N GLY A 54 8.53 8.23 6.46
CA GLY A 54 8.37 8.56 7.88
C GLY A 54 7.14 7.89 8.49
N LEU A 55 6.01 7.92 7.80
CA LEU A 55 4.78 7.24 8.25
C LEU A 55 4.96 5.72 8.32
N LYS A 56 5.68 5.11 7.37
CA LYS A 56 5.99 3.67 7.40
C LYS A 56 6.82 3.32 8.62
N ILE A 57 7.89 4.06 8.91
CA ILE A 57 8.73 3.84 10.09
C ILE A 57 7.95 4.05 11.39
N LEU A 58 7.08 5.05 11.45
CA LEU A 58 6.25 5.29 12.63
C LEU A 58 5.07 4.31 12.74
N GLY A 59 4.84 3.45 11.74
CA GLY A 59 3.73 2.49 11.73
C GLY A 59 2.35 3.13 11.53
N LEU A 60 2.32 4.29 10.87
CA LEU A 60 1.10 5.08 10.64
C LEU A 60 0.64 5.09 9.18
N TYR A 61 1.45 4.55 8.26
CA TYR A 61 1.13 4.53 6.83
C TYR A 61 -0.07 3.64 6.56
N GLU A 62 -1.07 4.21 5.90
CA GLU A 62 -2.32 3.52 5.51
C GLU A 62 -2.93 2.66 6.64
N SER A 63 -2.94 3.22 7.85
CA SER A 63 -3.30 2.49 9.07
C SER A 63 -4.67 1.79 8.97
N LEU A 64 -5.66 2.41 8.32
CA LEU A 64 -6.98 1.80 8.13
C LEU A 64 -6.94 0.55 7.23
N VAL A 65 -6.08 0.54 6.21
CA VAL A 65 -5.88 -0.64 5.34
C VAL A 65 -5.14 -1.72 6.10
N VAL A 66 -4.09 -1.34 6.84
CA VAL A 66 -3.34 -2.28 7.71
C VAL A 66 -4.25 -2.89 8.77
N GLU A 67 -5.09 -2.08 9.44
CA GLU A 67 -6.08 -2.56 10.41
C GLU A 67 -7.09 -3.50 9.76
N LYS A 68 -7.56 -3.19 8.54
CA LYS A 68 -8.47 -4.07 7.80
C LYS A 68 -7.81 -5.41 7.49
N ILE A 69 -6.57 -5.42 7.00
CA ILE A 69 -5.82 -6.66 6.73
C ILE A 69 -5.67 -7.47 8.02
N GLN A 70 -5.31 -6.84 9.13
CA GLN A 70 -5.14 -7.51 10.43
C GLN A 70 -6.45 -8.03 11.02
N SER A 71 -7.60 -7.46 10.66
CA SER A 71 -8.92 -7.95 11.10
C SER A 71 -9.32 -9.27 10.42
N ILE A 72 -8.67 -9.63 9.32
CA ILE A 72 -8.89 -10.89 8.62
C ILE A 72 -8.13 -11.98 9.37
N LYS A 73 -8.82 -13.09 9.65
CA LYS A 73 -8.18 -14.27 10.26
C LYS A 73 -7.07 -14.77 9.35
N MET A 74 -6.21 -15.65 9.85
CA MET A 74 -5.11 -16.23 9.08
C MET A 74 -5.54 -16.64 7.67
N PHE A 75 -4.75 -16.22 6.69
CA PHE A 75 -4.88 -16.57 5.29
C PHE A 75 -3.56 -17.12 4.75
N ASP A 76 -3.60 -17.82 3.62
CA ASP A 76 -2.40 -18.45 3.07
C ASP A 76 -1.60 -17.47 2.20
N ASP A 77 -2.28 -16.74 1.32
CA ASP A 77 -1.64 -15.88 0.33
C ASP A 77 -2.02 -14.41 0.53
N PHE A 78 -1.02 -13.53 0.59
CA PHE A 78 -1.20 -12.10 0.42
C PHE A 78 -0.75 -11.71 -1.00
N ILE A 79 -1.68 -11.26 -1.81
CA ILE A 79 -1.42 -10.89 -3.21
C ILE A 79 -1.43 -9.37 -3.31
N ASN A 80 -0.31 -8.79 -3.72
CA ASN A 80 -0.17 -7.34 -3.83
C ASN A 80 0.10 -6.90 -5.27
N PHE A 81 -0.88 -6.27 -5.88
CA PHE A 81 -0.75 -5.58 -7.16
C PHE A 81 -0.25 -4.17 -6.90
N GLY A 82 1.00 -3.86 -7.32
CA GLY A 82 1.69 -2.62 -7.00
C GLY A 82 2.43 -2.67 -5.66
N ALA A 83 3.48 -3.48 -5.60
CA ALA A 83 4.16 -3.74 -4.32
C ALA A 83 5.13 -2.64 -3.89
N ALA A 84 5.57 -1.76 -4.79
CA ALA A 84 6.52 -0.67 -4.54
C ALA A 84 7.79 -1.15 -3.79
N ASP A 85 7.98 -0.75 -2.53
CA ASP A 85 9.09 -1.19 -1.66
C ASP A 85 8.77 -2.44 -0.82
N GLY A 86 7.56 -2.97 -0.94
CA GLY A 86 7.10 -4.17 -0.25
C GLY A 86 6.55 -3.93 1.16
N TYR A 87 6.43 -2.72 1.66
CA TYR A 87 5.93 -2.47 3.01
C TYR A 87 4.59 -3.17 3.28
N MET A 88 3.62 -3.01 2.37
CA MET A 88 2.29 -3.61 2.53
C MET A 88 2.29 -5.13 2.30
N ALA A 89 3.18 -5.64 1.43
CA ALA A 89 3.25 -7.07 1.14
C ALA A 89 4.02 -7.87 2.20
N LEU A 90 5.11 -7.30 2.70
CA LEU A 90 5.97 -7.97 3.67
C LEU A 90 5.43 -7.88 5.10
N GLY A 91 4.63 -6.85 5.40
CA GLY A 91 4.01 -6.68 6.70
C GLY A 91 3.20 -7.89 7.16
N PRO A 92 2.24 -8.42 6.36
CA PRO A 92 1.51 -9.65 6.69
C PRO A 92 2.39 -10.90 6.83
N LEU A 93 3.46 -11.03 6.03
CA LEU A 93 4.44 -12.10 6.20
C LEU A 93 5.21 -11.98 7.51
N PHE A 94 5.73 -10.79 7.79
CA PHE A 94 6.51 -10.50 8.99
C PHE A 94 5.69 -10.71 10.28
N SER A 95 4.42 -10.28 10.27
CA SER A 95 3.48 -10.48 11.39
C SER A 95 2.87 -11.87 11.45
N ALA A 96 3.29 -12.80 10.59
CA ALA A 96 2.76 -14.15 10.48
C ALA A 96 1.25 -14.23 10.23
N SER A 97 0.67 -13.19 9.62
CA SER A 97 -0.74 -13.18 9.22
C SER A 97 -1.00 -14.02 7.96
N CYS A 98 0.03 -14.22 7.12
CA CYS A 98 -0.02 -15.07 5.94
C CYS A 98 1.20 -15.98 5.86
N LYS A 99 1.12 -16.99 4.98
CA LYS A 99 2.21 -17.97 4.73
C LYS A 99 3.09 -17.55 3.55
N ARG A 100 2.51 -16.83 2.57
CA ARG A 100 3.20 -16.45 1.34
C ARG A 100 2.73 -15.06 0.88
N ALA A 101 3.64 -14.23 0.38
CA ALA A 101 3.33 -13.01 -0.33
C ALA A 101 3.64 -13.14 -1.82
N ILE A 102 2.72 -12.70 -2.66
CA ILE A 102 2.83 -12.67 -4.12
C ILE A 102 2.75 -11.21 -4.54
N CYS A 103 3.88 -10.65 -4.97
CA CYS A 103 4.02 -9.25 -5.34
C CYS A 103 4.06 -9.10 -6.86
N PHE A 104 3.26 -8.19 -7.38
CA PHE A 104 3.38 -7.69 -8.74
C PHE A 104 3.90 -6.25 -8.67
N GLU A 105 5.05 -6.00 -9.28
CA GLU A 105 5.67 -4.67 -9.29
C GLU A 105 6.27 -4.37 -10.66
N MET A 106 5.83 -3.27 -11.25
CA MET A 106 6.18 -2.90 -12.62
C MET A 106 7.65 -2.56 -12.79
N THR A 107 8.23 -1.85 -11.82
CA THR A 107 9.59 -1.35 -11.90
C THR A 107 10.60 -2.39 -11.40
N GLU A 108 11.75 -2.49 -12.07
CA GLU A 108 12.85 -3.35 -11.62
C GLU A 108 13.37 -2.88 -10.25
N GLU A 109 13.52 -1.56 -10.07
CA GLU A 109 13.95 -0.97 -8.80
C GLU A 109 13.01 -1.37 -7.65
N GLY A 110 11.68 -1.36 -7.86
CA GLY A 110 10.70 -1.80 -6.89
C GLY A 110 10.83 -3.29 -6.57
N ARG A 111 10.93 -4.14 -7.58
CA ARG A 111 11.12 -5.58 -7.38
C ARG A 111 12.36 -5.90 -6.56
N GLU A 112 13.47 -5.20 -6.84
CA GLU A 112 14.69 -5.37 -6.06
C GLU A 112 14.57 -4.82 -4.63
N ALA A 113 13.83 -3.72 -4.44
CA ALA A 113 13.55 -3.19 -3.10
C ALA A 113 12.73 -4.19 -2.26
N VAL A 114 11.68 -4.77 -2.84
CA VAL A 114 10.87 -5.82 -2.19
C VAL A 114 11.75 -7.01 -1.77
N LYS A 115 12.59 -7.53 -2.67
CA LYS A 115 13.48 -8.67 -2.38
C LYS A 115 14.50 -8.34 -1.28
N ARG A 116 15.12 -7.14 -1.34
CA ARG A 116 16.07 -6.69 -0.29
C ARG A 116 15.38 -6.60 1.07
N ASN A 117 14.20 -5.99 1.12
CA ASN A 117 13.44 -5.87 2.35
C ASN A 117 12.99 -7.24 2.89
N ALA A 118 12.58 -8.16 2.01
CA ALA A 118 12.25 -9.54 2.41
C ALA A 118 13.46 -10.27 2.99
N LYS A 119 14.65 -10.11 2.38
CA LYS A 119 15.89 -10.72 2.87
C LYS A 119 16.26 -10.20 4.25
N ILE A 120 16.19 -8.89 4.48
CA ILE A 120 16.53 -8.27 5.77
C ILE A 120 15.60 -8.79 6.88
N ASN A 121 14.34 -9.04 6.55
CA ASN A 121 13.32 -9.54 7.50
C ASN A 121 13.24 -11.07 7.54
N SER A 122 14.12 -11.78 6.85
CA SER A 122 14.17 -13.27 6.84
C SER A 122 12.88 -13.94 6.32
N VAL A 123 12.16 -13.27 5.41
CA VAL A 123 10.91 -13.77 4.81
C VAL A 123 11.02 -13.99 3.29
N LEU A 124 12.24 -13.98 2.74
CA LEU A 124 12.46 -14.08 1.30
C LEU A 124 11.96 -15.41 0.71
N ASP A 125 12.07 -16.52 1.44
CA ASP A 125 11.67 -17.86 0.97
C ASP A 125 10.15 -18.00 0.81
N ALA A 126 9.37 -17.13 1.46
CA ALA A 126 7.92 -17.07 1.37
C ALA A 126 7.43 -15.98 0.40
N LEU A 127 8.34 -15.38 -0.38
CA LEU A 127 8.04 -14.29 -1.29
C LEU A 127 8.11 -14.75 -2.75
N VAL A 128 7.08 -14.40 -3.53
CA VAL A 128 7.08 -14.48 -4.99
C VAL A 128 7.01 -13.08 -5.55
N VAL A 129 7.94 -12.71 -6.45
CA VAL A 129 7.94 -11.40 -7.11
C VAL A 129 7.75 -11.61 -8.61
N LYS A 130 6.73 -11.00 -9.15
CA LYS A 130 6.37 -10.96 -10.56
C LYS A 130 6.55 -9.53 -11.10
N GLU A 131 6.55 -9.39 -12.42
CA GLU A 131 6.51 -8.11 -13.10
C GLU A 131 5.16 -7.41 -12.89
N LYS A 132 4.82 -6.46 -13.76
CA LYS A 132 3.53 -5.77 -13.65
C LYS A 132 2.35 -6.75 -13.76
N VAL A 133 1.29 -6.43 -13.06
CA VAL A 133 0.00 -7.08 -13.29
C VAL A 133 -0.55 -6.68 -14.66
N ASP A 134 -1.05 -7.64 -15.43
CA ASP A 134 -1.62 -7.43 -16.75
C ASP A 134 -2.83 -8.37 -17.00
N GLN A 135 -3.25 -8.49 -18.25
CA GLN A 135 -4.37 -9.34 -18.68
C GLN A 135 -4.17 -10.84 -18.38
N ASN A 136 -2.93 -11.28 -18.14
CA ASN A 136 -2.57 -12.66 -17.82
C ASN A 136 -2.59 -12.95 -16.33
N VAL A 137 -3.08 -12.03 -15.50
CA VAL A 137 -3.05 -12.16 -14.04
C VAL A 137 -3.72 -13.43 -13.55
N ILE A 138 -4.84 -13.85 -14.16
CA ILE A 138 -5.54 -15.09 -13.80
C ILE A 138 -4.64 -16.31 -14.05
N SER A 139 -4.00 -16.39 -15.22
CA SER A 139 -3.08 -17.49 -15.53
C SER A 139 -1.89 -17.52 -14.57
N SER A 140 -1.31 -16.33 -14.29
CA SER A 140 -0.19 -16.20 -13.34
C SER A 140 -0.54 -16.65 -11.93
N LEU A 141 -1.75 -16.34 -11.45
CA LEU A 141 -2.21 -16.75 -10.13
C LEU A 141 -2.61 -18.23 -10.09
N ALA A 142 -3.18 -18.75 -11.17
CA ALA A 142 -3.51 -20.18 -11.32
C ALA A 142 -2.25 -21.06 -11.32
N GLU A 143 -1.19 -20.65 -12.01
CA GLU A 143 0.12 -21.32 -11.96
C GLU A 143 0.70 -21.39 -10.55
N LEU A 144 0.49 -20.34 -9.76
CA LEU A 144 0.92 -20.27 -8.35
C LEU A 144 0.02 -21.07 -7.41
N LYS A 145 -1.07 -21.67 -7.93
CA LYS A 145 -2.02 -22.52 -7.20
C LYS A 145 -2.56 -21.85 -5.93
N ILE A 146 -2.93 -20.56 -6.06
CA ILE A 146 -3.56 -19.84 -4.94
C ILE A 146 -4.91 -20.50 -4.59
N ASN A 147 -5.29 -20.40 -3.32
CA ASN A 147 -6.64 -20.69 -2.86
C ASN A 147 -7.36 -19.35 -2.59
N PRO A 148 -8.27 -18.89 -3.45
CA PRO A 148 -8.93 -17.60 -3.24
C PRO A 148 -9.59 -17.46 -1.87
N SER A 149 -10.24 -18.50 -1.35
CA SER A 149 -10.91 -18.45 -0.02
C SER A 149 -9.92 -18.31 1.15
N MET A 150 -8.64 -18.48 0.90
CA MET A 150 -7.56 -18.27 1.86
C MET A 150 -6.59 -17.19 1.39
N SER A 151 -7.08 -16.23 0.60
CA SER A 151 -6.24 -15.16 0.03
C SER A 151 -6.78 -13.77 0.37
N VAL A 152 -5.87 -12.83 0.55
CA VAL A 152 -6.14 -11.40 0.62
C VAL A 152 -5.44 -10.72 -0.54
N VAL A 153 -6.15 -9.89 -1.27
CA VAL A 153 -5.63 -9.13 -2.42
C VAL A 153 -5.62 -7.64 -2.07
N LEU A 154 -4.48 -7.01 -2.19
CA LEU A 154 -4.34 -5.56 -2.16
C LEU A 154 -3.97 -5.08 -3.56
N CYS A 155 -4.75 -4.15 -4.10
CA CYS A 155 -4.53 -3.57 -5.42
C CYS A 155 -4.34 -2.05 -5.30
N ASP A 156 -3.12 -1.60 -5.56
CA ASP A 156 -2.71 -0.20 -5.62
C ASP A 156 -1.78 -0.01 -6.81
N ILE A 157 -2.36 0.28 -7.99
CA ILE A 157 -1.66 0.34 -9.28
C ILE A 157 -1.93 1.62 -10.06
N GLU A 158 -2.15 2.72 -9.32
CA GLU A 158 -2.12 4.09 -9.81
C GLU A 158 -3.06 4.33 -11.02
N GLY A 159 -4.24 3.72 -11.02
CA GLY A 159 -5.28 3.89 -12.04
C GLY A 159 -5.47 2.73 -13.00
N ALA A 160 -4.57 1.75 -13.03
CA ALA A 160 -4.73 0.55 -13.86
C ALA A 160 -5.73 -0.46 -13.27
N GLU A 161 -6.18 -0.29 -12.03
CA GLU A 161 -7.17 -1.15 -11.38
C GLU A 161 -8.47 -1.26 -12.17
N PHE A 162 -8.86 -0.20 -12.88
CA PHE A 162 -10.09 -0.16 -13.68
C PHE A 162 -10.02 -1.01 -14.96
N ASP A 163 -8.81 -1.34 -15.41
CA ASP A 163 -8.57 -2.20 -16.58
C ASP A 163 -8.21 -3.63 -16.17
N VAL A 164 -7.51 -3.81 -15.05
CA VAL A 164 -7.06 -5.11 -14.55
C VAL A 164 -8.17 -5.86 -13.84
N LEU A 165 -8.96 -5.20 -12.98
CA LEU A 165 -9.99 -5.85 -12.18
C LEU A 165 -11.30 -6.01 -12.97
N THR A 166 -11.25 -6.92 -13.96
CA THR A 166 -12.41 -7.29 -14.77
C THR A 166 -13.36 -8.23 -14.01
N LYS A 167 -14.52 -8.49 -14.58
CA LYS A 167 -15.48 -9.45 -14.02
C LYS A 167 -14.86 -10.85 -13.88
N GLU A 168 -14.05 -11.27 -14.85
CA GLU A 168 -13.36 -12.56 -14.85
C GLU A 168 -12.36 -12.64 -13.70
N VAL A 169 -11.61 -11.55 -13.41
CA VAL A 169 -10.67 -11.48 -12.27
C VAL A 169 -11.42 -11.57 -10.95
N PHE A 170 -12.51 -10.82 -10.76
CA PHE A 170 -13.33 -10.95 -9.56
C PHE A 170 -13.93 -12.35 -9.41
N THR A 171 -14.37 -12.97 -10.50
CA THR A 171 -14.88 -14.34 -10.50
C THR A 171 -13.80 -15.35 -10.11
N PHE A 172 -12.59 -15.21 -10.64
CA PHE A 172 -11.45 -16.06 -10.29
C PHE A 172 -11.04 -15.90 -8.81
N LEU A 173 -11.07 -14.67 -8.30
CA LEU A 173 -10.73 -14.33 -6.91
C LEU A 173 -11.93 -14.49 -5.95
N HIS A 174 -13.03 -15.10 -6.38
CA HIS A 174 -14.19 -15.30 -5.53
C HIS A 174 -13.83 -16.07 -4.25
N GLY A 175 -14.27 -15.55 -3.11
CA GLY A 175 -13.94 -16.06 -1.77
C GLY A 175 -12.76 -15.33 -1.09
N SER A 176 -11.98 -14.51 -1.83
CA SER A 176 -10.92 -13.71 -1.20
C SER A 176 -11.46 -12.38 -0.68
N THR A 177 -10.74 -11.78 0.27
CA THR A 177 -10.92 -10.35 0.57
C THR A 177 -10.08 -9.53 -0.39
N ILE A 178 -10.70 -8.60 -1.12
CA ILE A 178 -10.02 -7.74 -2.09
C ILE A 178 -10.11 -6.29 -1.63
N ILE A 179 -8.96 -5.61 -1.51
CA ILE A 179 -8.85 -4.21 -1.10
C ILE A 179 -8.24 -3.45 -2.28
N VAL A 180 -8.94 -2.44 -2.80
CA VAL A 180 -8.54 -1.70 -4.00
C VAL A 180 -8.43 -0.22 -3.67
N GLU A 181 -7.27 0.40 -3.85
CA GLU A 181 -7.15 1.85 -3.84
C GLU A 181 -7.84 2.44 -5.07
N LEU A 182 -8.68 3.45 -4.86
CA LEU A 182 -9.48 4.06 -5.92
C LEU A 182 -8.82 5.33 -6.44
N HIS A 183 -8.31 5.30 -7.68
CA HIS A 183 -7.66 6.43 -8.33
C HIS A 183 -8.54 7.16 -9.36
N ASP A 184 -9.84 6.86 -9.43
CA ASP A 184 -10.78 7.48 -10.37
C ASP A 184 -10.72 9.01 -10.40
N LYS A 185 -10.51 9.65 -9.23
CA LYS A 185 -10.37 11.12 -9.10
C LYS A 185 -9.06 11.69 -9.64
N LEU A 186 -8.05 10.84 -9.86
CA LEU A 186 -6.74 11.24 -10.39
C LEU A 186 -6.67 11.11 -11.91
N ILE A 187 -7.56 10.31 -12.51
CA ILE A 187 -7.61 10.03 -13.93
C ILE A 187 -8.40 11.13 -14.64
N ASN A 188 -7.83 11.70 -15.72
CA ASN A 188 -8.57 12.61 -16.59
C ASN A 188 -9.76 11.86 -17.20
N ASN A 189 -10.96 12.42 -17.06
CA ASN A 189 -12.21 11.79 -17.49
C ASN A 189 -12.52 10.47 -16.73
N GLY A 190 -12.03 10.30 -15.50
CA GLY A 190 -12.27 9.13 -14.66
C GLY A 190 -13.72 8.96 -14.17
N HIS A 191 -14.62 9.88 -14.58
CA HIS A 191 -16.04 9.79 -14.25
C HIS A 191 -16.65 8.48 -14.74
N GLY A 192 -17.31 7.73 -13.84
CA GLY A 192 -17.93 6.45 -14.14
C GLY A 192 -17.00 5.23 -14.04
N LEU A 193 -15.69 5.41 -13.85
CA LEU A 193 -14.77 4.27 -13.70
C LEU A 193 -15.06 3.45 -12.43
N ARG A 194 -15.36 4.13 -11.34
CA ARG A 194 -15.73 3.48 -10.07
C ARG A 194 -17.00 2.64 -10.20
N GLU A 195 -18.03 3.19 -10.83
CA GLU A 195 -19.29 2.49 -11.09
C GLU A 195 -19.08 1.28 -12.01
N LYS A 196 -18.20 1.42 -13.02
CA LYS A 196 -17.83 0.31 -13.90
C LYS A 196 -17.11 -0.79 -13.12
N LEU A 197 -16.15 -0.44 -12.27
CA LEU A 197 -15.45 -1.38 -11.41
C LEU A 197 -16.42 -2.13 -10.49
N ILE A 198 -17.31 -1.41 -9.81
CA ILE A 198 -18.30 -2.01 -8.91
C ILE A 198 -19.23 -2.98 -9.66
N LYS A 199 -19.61 -2.69 -10.90
CA LYS A 199 -20.43 -3.58 -11.73
C LYS A 199 -19.74 -4.90 -12.10
N ASN A 200 -18.41 -4.95 -12.06
CA ASN A 200 -17.65 -6.18 -12.29
C ASN A 200 -17.68 -7.14 -11.09
N ILE A 201 -18.04 -6.65 -9.90
CA ILE A 201 -18.05 -7.42 -8.67
C ILE A 201 -19.28 -8.34 -8.65
N PRO A 202 -19.14 -9.64 -8.33
CA PRO A 202 -20.26 -10.55 -8.13
C PRO A 202 -21.28 -10.03 -7.11
N SER A 203 -22.56 -10.29 -7.34
CA SER A 203 -23.67 -9.73 -6.55
C SER A 203 -23.80 -10.28 -5.13
N ASP A 204 -23.14 -11.38 -4.82
CA ASP A 204 -23.09 -12.01 -3.50
C ASP A 204 -21.98 -11.43 -2.60
N ALA A 205 -21.12 -10.58 -3.16
CA ALA A 205 -20.08 -9.91 -2.40
C ALA A 205 -20.64 -8.76 -1.55
N LYS A 206 -20.06 -8.58 -0.38
CA LYS A 206 -20.24 -7.38 0.45
C LYS A 206 -19.23 -6.33 0.03
N ILE A 207 -19.69 -5.11 -0.16
CA ILE A 207 -18.87 -3.98 -0.60
C ILE A 207 -18.85 -2.91 0.48
N GLN A 208 -17.66 -2.45 0.85
CA GLN A 208 -17.46 -1.32 1.75
C GLN A 208 -16.44 -0.35 1.16
N ILE A 209 -16.61 0.95 1.40
CA ILE A 209 -15.58 1.95 1.10
C ILE A 209 -14.99 2.45 2.42
N ILE A 210 -13.68 2.29 2.56
CA ILE A 210 -12.88 2.86 3.64
C ILE A 210 -12.29 4.18 3.13
N SER A 211 -12.38 5.26 3.91
CA SER A 211 -11.85 6.56 3.52
C SER A 211 -11.04 7.18 4.65
N GLN A 212 -9.78 7.50 4.37
CA GLN A 212 -8.87 8.12 5.33
C GLN A 212 -9.06 9.65 5.33
N LYS A 213 -10.14 10.10 5.96
CA LYS A 213 -10.47 11.54 6.06
C LYS A 213 -9.75 12.26 7.21
N ARG A 214 -9.15 11.51 8.13
CA ARG A 214 -8.43 12.06 9.28
C ARG A 214 -7.04 11.46 9.33
N ALA A 215 -6.06 12.27 9.69
CA ALA A 215 -4.75 11.77 10.03
C ALA A 215 -4.85 10.80 11.23
N PRO A 216 -4.02 9.75 11.28
CA PRO A 216 -3.95 8.88 12.45
C PRO A 216 -3.55 9.69 13.69
N SER A 217 -3.88 9.19 14.89
CA SER A 217 -3.41 9.80 16.13
C SER A 217 -1.88 9.70 16.22
N PHE A 218 -1.27 10.75 16.72
CA PHE A 218 0.18 10.80 16.98
C PHE A 218 0.52 10.91 18.48
N GLU A 219 -0.47 10.87 19.34
CA GLU A 219 -0.29 10.94 20.78
C GLU A 219 0.64 9.82 21.27
N GLY A 220 1.63 10.20 22.08
CA GLY A 220 2.68 9.30 22.56
C GLY A 220 3.69 8.87 21.49
N ILE A 221 3.83 9.62 20.38
CA ILE A 221 4.88 9.44 19.38
C ILE A 221 5.88 10.59 19.51
N SER A 222 6.97 10.38 20.26
CA SER A 222 7.96 11.42 20.55
C SER A 222 8.51 12.07 19.29
N ASP A 223 8.76 11.30 18.22
CA ASP A 223 9.22 11.83 16.94
C ASP A 223 8.29 12.90 16.35
N LEU A 224 7.01 12.83 16.64
CA LEU A 224 6.02 13.80 16.15
C LEU A 224 5.74 14.89 17.17
N GLU A 225 5.76 14.57 18.47
CA GLU A 225 5.54 15.52 19.54
C GLU A 225 6.65 16.57 19.63
N GLU A 226 7.90 16.20 19.31
CA GLU A 226 9.07 17.10 19.27
C GLU A 226 9.08 18.04 18.06
N LEU A 227 8.25 17.79 17.02
CA LEU A 227 8.19 18.62 15.83
C LEU A 227 7.28 19.84 16.05
N ASN A 228 7.60 20.94 15.39
CA ASN A 228 6.66 22.05 15.24
C ASN A 228 5.45 21.62 14.38
N ASP A 229 4.36 22.39 14.44
CA ASP A 229 3.10 22.03 13.77
C ASP A 229 3.24 21.85 12.26
N SER A 230 4.04 22.68 11.59
CA SER A 230 4.25 22.61 10.14
C SER A 230 5.00 21.33 9.75
N ASP A 231 6.07 20.98 10.45
CA ASP A 231 6.86 19.79 10.18
C ASP A 231 6.06 18.52 10.52
N ARG A 232 5.31 18.55 11.64
CA ARG A 232 4.39 17.47 12.01
C ARG A 232 3.36 17.23 10.92
N ALA A 233 2.72 18.29 10.42
CA ALA A 233 1.77 18.18 9.32
C ALA A 233 2.41 17.61 8.03
N LEU A 234 3.66 17.97 7.73
CA LEU A 234 4.38 17.41 6.58
C LEU A 234 4.68 15.92 6.75
N VAL A 235 5.11 15.47 7.93
CA VAL A 235 5.36 14.04 8.20
C VAL A 235 4.07 13.25 8.16
N MET A 236 2.99 13.77 8.76
CA MET A 236 1.68 13.11 8.80
C MET A 236 0.95 13.09 7.45
N SER A 237 1.45 13.84 6.46
CA SER A 237 0.87 13.91 5.13
C SER A 237 1.49 12.88 4.20
N GLU A 238 0.68 12.07 3.55
CA GLU A 238 1.11 11.22 2.44
C GLU A 238 1.34 12.03 1.15
N GLY A 239 0.94 13.29 1.14
CA GLY A 239 1.07 14.21 -0.01
C GLY A 239 0.05 13.97 -1.11
N ARG A 240 -1.02 13.26 -0.80
CA ARG A 240 -2.12 12.97 -1.71
C ARG A 240 -2.87 14.26 -2.08
N LYS A 241 -3.38 14.32 -3.29
CA LYS A 241 -4.25 15.42 -3.77
C LYS A 241 -5.68 15.28 -3.22
N PHE A 242 -6.13 14.05 -3.04
CA PHE A 242 -7.44 13.70 -2.50
C PHE A 242 -7.25 12.76 -1.30
N PHE A 243 -8.29 12.61 -0.48
CA PHE A 243 -8.28 11.57 0.55
C PHE A 243 -8.19 10.18 -0.10
N GLY A 244 -7.36 9.31 0.45
CA GLY A 244 -7.31 7.92 0.04
C GLY A 244 -8.66 7.24 0.27
N GLU A 245 -9.15 6.52 -0.71
CA GLU A 245 -10.37 5.72 -0.64
C GLU A 245 -10.06 4.31 -1.12
N TRP A 246 -10.47 3.33 -0.35
CA TRP A 246 -10.29 1.92 -0.68
C TRP A 246 -11.63 1.21 -0.75
N LEU A 247 -11.84 0.50 -1.84
CA LEU A 247 -12.95 -0.42 -2.03
C LEU A 247 -12.57 -1.76 -1.42
N VAL A 248 -13.35 -2.24 -0.45
CA VAL A 248 -13.20 -3.56 0.16
C VAL A 248 -14.32 -4.46 -0.33
N VAL A 249 -13.96 -5.62 -0.86
CA VAL A 249 -14.87 -6.66 -1.36
C VAL A 249 -14.66 -7.92 -0.53
N GLU A 250 -15.73 -8.45 0.06
CA GLU A 250 -15.72 -9.66 0.90
C GLU A 250 -16.84 -10.61 0.46
N TYR A 251 -16.59 -11.91 0.49
CA TYR A 251 -17.55 -12.96 0.15
C TYR A 251 -17.96 -13.77 1.37
#